data_13775b98022241c69da71ddbd3904f28
#
_entry.id   13775b98022241c69da71ddbd3904f28
#
_cell.length_a   1.000
_cell.length_b   1.000
_cell.length_c   1.000
_cell.angle_alpha   90.00
_cell.angle_beta   90.00
_cell.angle_gamma   90.00
#
_symmetry.space_group_name_H-M   'P 1'
#
loop_
_entity.id
_entity.type
_entity.pdbx_description
1 polymer ?
#
loop_
_entity_poly.entity_id
_entity_poly.type
_entity_poly.pdbx_seq_one_letter_code
_entity_poly.pdbx_strand_id
1 'polypeptide(L)'
;MLGLRLKYDLKSLFRLVWPLYVVGIALPIGIRVFGWVQNLPIFDSFVFEMISVMYMGIYVISLVALVIWPIVVTVRDFFNSMLKDEGYLTNTLPVSRNILFISKEVAGLMVFCLSGLILVLSLWILSMDFPVQVYFSGLPLQDGHAIGVIILMVLMILASFYQSITMIFLSMMLGQMHRSNKGLFSVVYYFLINFGMQVLALILLMIFVYCVDHFNMDQGFTLYFTSYEWLVAMVMFGALTVYNLVWGGIFHGIGVWISNHKLNLE
;
A
#
# COMPACT_ATOMS: atom_id res chain seq x y z
N MET A 1 24.37 -11.52 1.88
CA MET A 1 23.58 -12.11 0.79
C MET A 1 22.24 -11.40 0.57
N LEU A 2 21.45 -11.09 1.61
CA LEU A 2 20.17 -10.35 1.50
C LEU A 2 20.31 -9.02 0.72
N GLY A 3 21.30 -8.18 1.05
CA GLY A 3 21.47 -6.86 0.41
C GLY A 3 21.78 -6.90 -1.09
N LEU A 4 22.54 -7.90 -1.54
CA LEU A 4 22.79 -8.08 -2.98
C LEU A 4 21.51 -8.49 -3.71
N ARG A 5 20.71 -9.42 -3.13
CA ARG A 5 19.44 -9.86 -3.70
C ARG A 5 18.47 -8.70 -3.76
N LEU A 6 18.29 -7.99 -2.66
CA LEU A 6 17.42 -6.81 -2.57
C LEU A 6 17.76 -5.76 -3.62
N LYS A 7 19.06 -5.51 -3.87
CA LYS A 7 19.52 -4.59 -4.91
C LYS A 7 19.03 -5.00 -6.31
N TYR A 8 19.08 -6.29 -6.63
CA TYR A 8 18.64 -6.79 -7.95
C TYR A 8 17.10 -6.75 -8.06
N ASP A 9 16.39 -7.16 -7.00
CA ASP A 9 14.93 -7.12 -6.94
C ASP A 9 14.43 -5.68 -7.09
N LEU A 10 15.02 -4.72 -6.36
CA LEU A 10 14.69 -3.29 -6.50
C LEU A 10 14.98 -2.76 -7.90
N LYS A 11 16.11 -3.13 -8.49
CA LYS A 11 16.45 -2.69 -9.86
C LYS A 11 15.45 -3.21 -10.88
N SER A 12 14.98 -4.45 -10.74
CA SER A 12 13.94 -5.06 -11.58
C SER A 12 12.64 -4.31 -11.47
N LEU A 13 12.15 -4.09 -10.25
CA LEU A 13 10.88 -3.39 -9.97
C LEU A 13 10.95 -1.93 -10.43
N PHE A 14 12.02 -1.22 -10.07
CA PHE A 14 12.18 0.20 -10.41
C PHE A 14 12.18 0.44 -11.92
N ARG A 15 12.80 -0.46 -12.69
CA ARG A 15 12.79 -0.37 -14.17
C ARG A 15 11.38 -0.40 -14.75
N LEU A 16 10.43 -1.06 -14.09
CA LEU A 16 9.04 -1.16 -14.55
C LEU A 16 8.16 -0.01 -14.07
N VAL A 17 8.51 0.62 -12.96
CA VAL A 17 7.67 1.64 -12.30
C VAL A 17 8.13 3.07 -12.60
N TRP A 18 9.43 3.29 -12.89
CA TRP A 18 9.99 4.63 -13.09
C TRP A 18 9.28 5.48 -14.17
N PRO A 19 8.80 4.91 -15.32
CA PRO A 19 8.12 5.74 -16.31
C PRO A 19 6.83 6.36 -15.75
N LEU A 20 6.11 5.61 -14.91
CA LEU A 20 4.90 6.11 -14.25
C LEU A 20 5.22 7.21 -13.24
N TYR A 21 6.36 7.14 -12.55
CA TYR A 21 6.80 8.19 -11.63
C TYR A 21 7.10 9.50 -12.36
N VAL A 22 7.73 9.41 -13.53
CA VAL A 22 7.96 10.59 -14.38
C VAL A 22 6.64 11.22 -14.81
N VAL A 23 5.68 10.40 -15.26
CA VAL A 23 4.34 10.87 -15.65
C VAL A 23 3.62 11.50 -14.45
N GLY A 24 3.68 10.86 -13.28
CA GLY A 24 3.05 11.34 -12.04
C GLY A 24 3.56 12.71 -11.57
N ILE A 25 4.79 13.08 -11.90
CA ILE A 25 5.36 14.41 -11.59
C ILE A 25 5.13 15.38 -12.75
N ALA A 26 5.27 14.94 -13.99
CA ALA A 26 5.16 15.81 -15.16
C ALA A 26 3.73 16.34 -15.37
N LEU A 27 2.71 15.52 -15.12
CA LEU A 27 1.31 15.92 -15.32
C LEU A 27 0.87 17.09 -14.42
N PRO A 28 1.09 17.09 -13.09
CA PRO A 28 0.68 18.24 -12.27
C PRO A 28 1.46 19.50 -12.60
N ILE A 29 2.73 19.39 -12.99
CA ILE A 29 3.51 20.53 -13.51
C ILE A 29 2.87 21.07 -14.78
N GLY A 30 2.47 20.20 -15.71
CA GLY A 30 1.78 20.59 -16.93
C GLY A 30 0.45 21.28 -16.67
N ILE A 31 -0.37 20.80 -15.71
CA ILE A 31 -1.62 21.46 -15.31
C ILE A 31 -1.35 22.89 -14.84
N ARG A 32 -0.30 23.10 -14.05
CA ARG A 32 0.08 24.42 -13.58
C ARG A 32 0.49 25.36 -14.71
N VAL A 33 1.37 24.89 -15.58
CA VAL A 33 1.80 25.67 -16.74
C VAL A 33 0.61 26.02 -17.61
N PHE A 34 -0.32 25.07 -17.81
CA PHE A 34 -1.53 25.28 -18.58
C PHE A 34 -2.47 26.29 -17.95
N GLY A 35 -2.66 26.25 -16.61
CA GLY A 35 -3.43 27.25 -15.86
C GLY A 35 -2.83 28.66 -15.96
N TRP A 36 -1.51 28.77 -15.99
CA TRP A 36 -0.83 30.05 -16.23
C TRP A 36 -1.13 30.61 -17.63
N VAL A 37 -1.10 29.75 -18.64
CA VAL A 37 -1.37 30.13 -20.04
C VAL A 37 -2.82 30.56 -20.23
N GLN A 38 -3.77 29.93 -19.54
CA GLN A 38 -5.19 30.31 -19.60
C GLN A 38 -5.46 31.73 -19.07
N ASN A 39 -4.67 32.23 -18.15
CA ASN A 39 -4.81 33.59 -17.62
C ASN A 39 -4.37 34.67 -18.62
N LEU A 40 -3.83 34.29 -19.78
CA LEU A 40 -3.49 35.22 -20.86
C LEU A 40 -4.71 35.50 -21.73
N PRO A 41 -5.06 36.77 -22.01
CA PRO A 41 -6.30 37.15 -22.71
C PRO A 41 -6.40 36.63 -24.17
N ILE A 42 -5.34 36.04 -24.69
CA ILE A 42 -5.26 35.49 -26.05
C ILE A 42 -5.89 34.09 -26.14
N PHE A 43 -6.02 33.38 -24.98
CA PHE A 43 -6.39 31.96 -24.91
C PHE A 43 -7.76 31.72 -24.24
N ASP A 44 -8.57 32.76 -24.07
CA ASP A 44 -9.92 32.66 -23.52
C ASP A 44 -10.88 32.08 -24.59
N SER A 45 -10.80 30.75 -24.78
CA SER A 45 -11.64 30.02 -25.73
C SER A 45 -12.16 28.73 -25.13
N PHE A 46 -13.39 28.35 -25.48
CA PHE A 46 -14.05 27.07 -25.14
C PHE A 46 -13.14 25.84 -25.39
N VAL A 47 -12.31 25.89 -26.42
CA VAL A 47 -11.37 24.82 -26.79
C VAL A 47 -10.31 24.64 -25.70
N PHE A 48 -9.81 25.74 -25.12
CA PHE A 48 -8.84 25.68 -24.04
C PHE A 48 -9.43 25.10 -22.74
N GLU A 49 -10.67 25.43 -22.42
CA GLU A 49 -11.38 24.83 -21.28
C GLU A 49 -11.55 23.32 -21.47
N MET A 50 -11.98 22.87 -22.67
CA MET A 50 -12.10 21.44 -22.97
C MET A 50 -10.76 20.70 -22.82
N ILE A 51 -9.66 21.28 -23.31
CA ILE A 51 -8.33 20.67 -23.19
C ILE A 51 -7.93 20.58 -21.71
N SER A 52 -8.19 21.60 -20.90
CA SER A 52 -7.88 21.57 -19.45
C SER A 52 -8.62 20.48 -18.71
N VAL A 53 -9.91 20.27 -19.00
CA VAL A 53 -10.72 19.20 -18.42
C VAL A 53 -10.20 17.82 -18.82
N MET A 54 -9.86 17.63 -20.11
CA MET A 54 -9.26 16.36 -20.57
C MET A 54 -7.92 16.09 -19.88
N TYR A 55 -7.06 17.10 -19.76
CA TYR A 55 -5.77 16.97 -19.10
C TYR A 55 -5.91 16.62 -17.61
N MET A 56 -6.89 17.23 -16.93
CA MET A 56 -7.23 16.89 -15.54
C MET A 56 -7.74 15.43 -15.44
N GLY A 57 -8.53 14.96 -16.39
CA GLY A 57 -8.96 13.56 -16.46
C GLY A 57 -7.78 12.58 -16.57
N ILE A 58 -6.81 12.87 -17.44
CA ILE A 58 -5.58 12.07 -17.59
C ILE A 58 -4.77 12.06 -16.28
N TYR A 59 -4.71 13.20 -15.60
CA TYR A 59 -4.04 13.30 -14.30
C TYR A 59 -4.70 12.40 -13.25
N VAL A 60 -6.02 12.42 -13.11
CA VAL A 60 -6.76 11.54 -12.18
C VAL A 60 -6.47 10.06 -12.50
N ILE A 61 -6.48 9.67 -13.78
CA ILE A 61 -6.11 8.30 -14.19
C ILE A 61 -4.67 7.98 -13.76
N SER A 62 -3.74 8.92 -13.89
CA SER A 62 -2.35 8.71 -13.47
C SER A 62 -2.20 8.51 -11.96
N LEU A 63 -3.01 9.20 -11.13
CA LEU A 63 -3.04 9.00 -9.68
C LEU A 63 -3.52 7.59 -9.32
N VAL A 64 -4.57 7.11 -9.97
CA VAL A 64 -5.06 5.73 -9.79
C VAL A 64 -3.99 4.72 -10.23
N ALA A 65 -3.32 4.99 -11.34
CA ALA A 65 -2.22 4.14 -11.83
C ALA A 65 -1.04 4.11 -10.84
N LEU A 66 -0.68 5.22 -10.19
CA LEU A 66 0.36 5.28 -9.16
C LEU A 66 0.08 4.36 -7.96
N VAL A 67 -1.18 4.08 -7.66
CA VAL A 67 -1.58 3.16 -6.58
C VAL A 67 -1.61 1.71 -7.08
N ILE A 68 -2.21 1.45 -8.24
CA ILE A 68 -2.46 0.08 -8.74
C ILE A 68 -1.18 -0.54 -9.33
N TRP A 69 -0.41 0.21 -10.12
CA TRP A 69 0.72 -0.32 -10.87
C TRP A 69 1.83 -0.94 -10.01
N PRO A 70 2.23 -0.35 -8.86
CA PRO A 70 3.18 -0.97 -7.95
C PRO A 70 2.74 -2.35 -7.46
N ILE A 71 1.43 -2.54 -7.20
CA ILE A 71 0.87 -3.83 -6.81
C ILE A 71 1.06 -4.84 -7.95
N VAL A 72 0.64 -4.48 -9.15
CA VAL A 72 0.73 -5.34 -10.33
C VAL A 72 2.18 -5.76 -10.61
N VAL A 73 3.12 -4.80 -10.53
CA VAL A 73 4.53 -5.05 -10.79
C VAL A 73 5.14 -5.97 -9.72
N THR A 74 4.82 -5.75 -8.44
CA THR A 74 5.29 -6.58 -7.33
C THR A 74 4.75 -8.01 -7.43
N VAL A 75 3.47 -8.17 -7.74
CA VAL A 75 2.84 -9.48 -7.97
C VAL A 75 3.48 -10.20 -9.16
N ARG A 76 3.67 -9.50 -10.27
CA ARG A 76 4.31 -10.04 -11.48
C ARG A 76 5.76 -10.49 -11.21
N ASP A 77 6.52 -9.67 -10.49
CA ASP A 77 7.92 -9.97 -10.16
C ASP A 77 8.01 -11.19 -9.26
N PHE A 78 7.17 -11.29 -8.24
CA PHE A 78 7.08 -12.47 -7.39
C PHE A 78 6.71 -13.72 -8.18
N PHE A 79 5.68 -13.63 -9.03
CA PHE A 79 5.20 -14.76 -9.83
C PHE A 79 6.28 -15.27 -10.79
N ASN A 80 6.97 -14.38 -11.51
CA ASN A 80 7.99 -14.76 -12.46
C ASN A 80 9.23 -15.36 -11.79
N SER A 81 9.68 -14.74 -10.69
CA SER A 81 10.95 -15.11 -10.04
C SER A 81 10.84 -16.30 -9.08
N MET A 82 9.64 -16.60 -8.56
CA MET A 82 9.46 -17.64 -7.55
C MET A 82 8.64 -18.85 -8.05
N LEU A 83 7.73 -18.62 -9.01
CA LEU A 83 6.71 -19.62 -9.39
C LEU A 83 6.79 -20.08 -10.85
N LYS A 84 7.44 -19.30 -11.74
CA LYS A 84 7.70 -19.67 -13.14
C LYS A 84 9.10 -20.21 -13.35
N ASP A 85 9.54 -20.24 -14.60
CA ASP A 85 10.80 -20.80 -15.09
C ASP A 85 12.05 -20.29 -14.35
N GLU A 86 12.05 -19.02 -13.98
CA GLU A 86 13.11 -18.42 -13.13
C GLU A 86 13.06 -18.97 -11.69
N GLY A 87 11.91 -19.48 -11.24
CA GLY A 87 11.74 -20.07 -9.92
C GLY A 87 12.61 -21.31 -9.72
N TYR A 88 12.83 -22.13 -10.75
CA TYR A 88 13.76 -23.25 -10.67
C TYR A 88 15.17 -22.78 -10.36
N LEU A 89 15.69 -21.80 -11.10
CA LEU A 89 17.04 -21.23 -10.87
C LEU A 89 17.12 -20.55 -9.50
N THR A 90 16.07 -19.86 -9.09
CA THR A 90 16.03 -19.16 -7.80
C THR A 90 16.06 -20.15 -6.63
N ASN A 91 15.37 -21.28 -6.74
CA ASN A 91 15.32 -22.32 -5.70
C ASN A 91 16.59 -23.21 -5.66
N THR A 92 17.43 -23.23 -6.71
CA THR A 92 18.72 -23.91 -6.72
C THR A 92 19.84 -23.07 -6.09
N LEU A 93 19.60 -21.78 -5.82
CA LEU A 93 20.61 -20.95 -5.14
C LEU A 93 20.82 -21.42 -3.69
N PRO A 94 22.05 -21.40 -3.17
CA PRO A 94 22.36 -21.78 -1.80
C PRO A 94 21.95 -20.66 -0.80
N VAL A 95 20.69 -20.22 -0.88
CA VAL A 95 20.11 -19.16 -0.04
C VAL A 95 18.82 -19.71 0.58
N SER A 96 18.58 -19.41 1.86
CA SER A 96 17.35 -19.83 2.52
C SER A 96 16.14 -19.18 1.86
N ARG A 97 15.05 -19.95 1.69
CA ARG A 97 13.81 -19.45 1.09
C ARG A 97 13.23 -18.26 1.85
N ASN A 98 13.42 -18.22 3.16
CA ASN A 98 13.01 -17.09 4.00
C ASN A 98 13.67 -15.77 3.52
N ILE A 99 14.97 -15.79 3.23
CA ILE A 99 15.69 -14.62 2.72
C ILE A 99 15.14 -14.17 1.36
N LEU A 100 14.74 -15.13 0.50
CA LEU A 100 14.14 -14.83 -0.79
C LEU A 100 12.78 -14.12 -0.63
N PHE A 101 11.92 -14.61 0.28
CA PHE A 101 10.64 -13.99 0.58
C PHE A 101 10.81 -12.59 1.16
N ILE A 102 11.64 -12.44 2.19
CA ILE A 102 11.92 -11.13 2.82
C ILE A 102 12.45 -10.12 1.78
N SER A 103 13.35 -10.55 0.88
CA SER A 103 13.86 -9.67 -0.18
C SER A 103 12.75 -9.13 -1.07
N LYS A 104 11.80 -9.97 -1.48
CA LYS A 104 10.66 -9.59 -2.32
C LYS A 104 9.65 -8.69 -1.58
N GLU A 105 9.36 -9.01 -0.32
CA GLU A 105 8.47 -8.22 0.52
C GLU A 105 9.02 -6.82 0.77
N VAL A 106 10.31 -6.73 1.14
CA VAL A 106 10.98 -5.44 1.37
C VAL A 106 11.09 -4.64 0.08
N ALA A 107 11.42 -5.28 -1.05
CA ALA A 107 11.47 -4.60 -2.34
C ALA A 107 10.08 -4.05 -2.75
N GLY A 108 9.02 -4.84 -2.56
CA GLY A 108 7.64 -4.40 -2.78
C GLY A 108 7.27 -3.20 -1.91
N LEU A 109 7.56 -3.28 -0.59
CA LEU A 109 7.33 -2.16 0.33
C LEU A 109 8.06 -0.89 -0.09
N MET A 110 9.33 -0.98 -0.50
CA MET A 110 10.10 0.20 -0.93
C MET A 110 9.48 0.85 -2.18
N VAL A 111 9.00 0.05 -3.14
CA VAL A 111 8.31 0.56 -4.33
C VAL A 111 6.99 1.23 -3.95
N PHE A 112 6.23 0.67 -3.01
CA PHE A 112 5.00 1.28 -2.49
C PHE A 112 5.27 2.60 -1.77
N CYS A 113 6.27 2.64 -0.88
CA CYS A 113 6.66 3.87 -0.20
C CYS A 113 7.05 4.96 -1.21
N LEU A 114 7.81 4.61 -2.23
CA LEU A 114 8.22 5.54 -3.27
C LEU A 114 7.02 6.05 -4.09
N SER A 115 6.10 5.15 -4.46
CA SER A 115 4.85 5.52 -5.16
C SER A 115 3.98 6.44 -4.31
N GLY A 116 3.86 6.18 -3.01
CA GLY A 116 3.17 7.05 -2.06
C GLY A 116 3.80 8.43 -1.95
N LEU A 117 5.13 8.51 -1.90
CA LEU A 117 5.86 9.79 -1.89
C LEU A 117 5.62 10.57 -3.19
N ILE A 118 5.68 9.91 -4.36
CA ILE A 118 5.39 10.55 -5.64
C ILE A 118 3.95 11.04 -5.70
N LEU A 119 2.98 10.28 -5.19
CA LEU A 119 1.59 10.68 -5.11
C LEU A 119 1.42 11.94 -4.24
N VAL A 120 2.02 11.96 -3.06
CA VAL A 120 1.98 13.14 -2.17
C VAL A 120 2.64 14.34 -2.82
N LEU A 121 3.80 14.18 -3.46
CA LEU A 121 4.48 15.25 -4.19
C LEU A 121 3.64 15.77 -5.35
N SER A 122 2.99 14.89 -6.09
CA SER A 122 2.09 15.22 -7.20
C SER A 122 0.91 16.08 -6.74
N LEU A 123 0.25 15.66 -5.65
CA LEU A 123 -0.83 16.42 -5.05
C LEU A 123 -0.34 17.76 -4.47
N TRP A 124 0.84 17.78 -3.87
CA TRP A 124 1.43 19.01 -3.33
C TRP A 124 1.74 20.03 -4.43
N ILE A 125 2.30 19.59 -5.57
CA ILE A 125 2.53 20.45 -6.73
C ILE A 125 1.21 21.08 -7.22
N LEU A 126 0.13 20.32 -7.29
CA LEU A 126 -1.18 20.82 -7.71
C LEU A 126 -1.79 21.77 -6.66
N SER A 127 -1.60 21.48 -5.38
CA SER A 127 -2.21 22.22 -4.27
C SER A 127 -1.62 23.62 -4.02
N MET A 128 -0.49 23.95 -4.64
CA MET A 128 0.09 25.29 -4.48
C MET A 128 -0.81 26.42 -5.01
N ASP A 129 -1.79 26.10 -5.87
CA ASP A 129 -2.81 27.03 -6.36
C ASP A 129 -4.16 26.91 -5.63
N PHE A 130 -4.38 25.78 -4.91
CA PHE A 130 -5.52 25.60 -4.02
C PHE A 130 -5.11 25.92 -2.59
N PRO A 131 -5.97 26.52 -1.76
CA PRO A 131 -5.65 26.86 -0.37
C PRO A 131 -5.58 25.60 0.53
N VAL A 132 -4.85 24.57 0.05
CA VAL A 132 -4.54 23.39 0.86
C VAL A 132 -3.73 23.76 2.10
N GLN A 133 -3.04 24.89 2.08
CA GLN A 133 -2.47 25.50 3.28
C GLN A 133 -3.50 25.64 4.41
N VAL A 134 -4.79 25.84 4.09
CA VAL A 134 -5.86 25.93 5.09
C VAL A 134 -6.08 24.58 5.79
N TYR A 135 -5.94 23.46 5.08
CA TYR A 135 -6.08 22.12 5.68
C TYR A 135 -4.84 21.70 6.48
N PHE A 136 -3.64 22.06 6.04
CA PHE A 136 -2.41 21.78 6.79
C PHE A 136 -2.13 22.77 7.91
N SER A 137 -2.58 24.04 7.80
CA SER A 137 -2.46 25.01 8.88
C SER A 137 -3.42 24.74 10.05
N GLY A 138 -4.48 23.95 9.82
CA GLY A 138 -5.37 23.46 10.86
C GLY A 138 -4.84 22.24 11.61
N LEU A 139 -3.78 21.57 11.12
CA LEU A 139 -3.12 20.51 11.88
C LEU A 139 -2.23 21.17 12.96
N PRO A 140 -2.47 20.88 14.25
CA PRO A 140 -1.69 21.44 15.34
C PRO A 140 -0.31 20.79 15.39
N LEU A 141 0.53 21.02 14.35
CA LEU A 141 1.89 20.46 14.26
C LEU A 141 2.82 20.99 15.38
N GLN A 142 2.37 21.98 16.16
CA GLN A 142 3.07 22.48 17.32
C GLN A 142 2.86 21.59 18.56
N ASP A 143 1.81 20.77 18.58
CA ASP A 143 1.53 19.87 19.68
C ASP A 143 2.25 18.53 19.45
N GLY A 144 3.14 18.15 20.38
CA GLY A 144 3.87 16.87 20.32
C GLY A 144 2.96 15.64 20.17
N HIS A 145 1.70 15.75 20.62
CA HIS A 145 0.68 14.70 20.47
C HIS A 145 0.24 14.50 19.03
N ALA A 146 0.06 15.57 18.27
CA ALA A 146 -0.33 15.51 16.86
C ALA A 146 0.77 14.85 16.01
N ILE A 147 2.03 15.13 16.31
CA ILE A 147 3.17 14.47 15.64
C ILE A 147 3.15 12.97 15.93
N GLY A 148 2.86 12.54 17.19
CA GLY A 148 2.73 11.14 17.56
C GLY A 148 1.62 10.43 16.79
N VAL A 149 0.45 11.04 16.63
CA VAL A 149 -0.67 10.52 15.84
C VAL A 149 -0.28 10.34 14.38
N ILE A 150 0.39 11.33 13.76
CA ILE A 150 0.85 11.26 12.38
C ILE A 150 1.85 10.13 12.18
N ILE A 151 2.82 9.98 13.08
CA ILE A 151 3.81 8.89 13.01
C ILE A 151 3.11 7.52 13.08
N LEU A 152 2.18 7.33 14.01
CA LEU A 152 1.44 6.06 14.14
C LEU A 152 0.55 5.81 12.92
N MET A 153 -0.07 6.84 12.35
CA MET A 153 -0.84 6.72 11.11
C MET A 153 0.05 6.27 9.93
N VAL A 154 1.24 6.83 9.78
CA VAL A 154 2.19 6.41 8.75
C VAL A 154 2.64 4.97 8.98
N LEU A 155 2.97 4.58 10.22
CA LEU A 155 3.33 3.22 10.56
C LEU A 155 2.19 2.23 10.29
N MET A 156 0.95 2.60 10.59
CA MET A 156 -0.24 1.80 10.28
C MET A 156 -0.38 1.58 8.76
N ILE A 157 -0.18 2.63 7.95
CA ILE A 157 -0.23 2.53 6.49
C ILE A 157 0.86 1.57 5.98
N LEU A 158 2.10 1.70 6.46
CA LEU A 158 3.20 0.81 6.09
C LEU A 158 2.93 -0.65 6.49
N ALA A 159 2.40 -0.88 7.70
CA ALA A 159 2.05 -2.20 8.19
C ALA A 159 0.90 -2.83 7.37
N SER A 160 -0.09 -2.04 6.94
CA SER A 160 -1.19 -2.52 6.10
C SER A 160 -0.71 -2.90 4.69
N PHE A 161 0.23 -2.17 4.11
CA PHE A 161 0.87 -2.55 2.85
C PHE A 161 1.68 -3.84 3.01
N TYR A 162 2.46 -3.99 4.09
CA TYR A 162 3.19 -5.23 4.39
C TYR A 162 2.24 -6.43 4.47
N GLN A 163 1.16 -6.32 5.24
CA GLN A 163 0.15 -7.37 5.35
C GLN A 163 -0.47 -7.70 3.98
N SER A 164 -0.79 -6.70 3.17
CA SER A 164 -1.39 -6.90 1.84
C SER A 164 -0.44 -7.65 0.90
N ILE A 165 0.84 -7.30 0.88
CA ILE A 165 1.86 -7.96 0.05
C ILE A 165 2.02 -9.43 0.49
N THR A 166 2.17 -9.69 1.78
CA THR A 166 2.34 -11.06 2.30
C THR A 166 1.12 -11.92 2.07
N MET A 167 -0.10 -11.35 2.18
CA MET A 167 -1.35 -12.03 1.87
C MET A 167 -1.45 -12.40 0.38
N ILE A 168 -1.05 -11.51 -0.53
CA ILE A 168 -1.01 -11.79 -1.96
C ILE A 168 -0.01 -12.91 -2.25
N PHE A 169 1.19 -12.84 -1.68
CA PHE A 169 2.21 -13.89 -1.88
C PHE A 169 1.74 -15.24 -1.36
N LEU A 170 1.12 -15.28 -0.18
CA LEU A 170 0.52 -16.50 0.36
C LEU A 170 -0.56 -17.06 -0.57
N SER A 171 -1.46 -16.23 -1.07
CA SER A 171 -2.54 -16.66 -1.98
C SER A 171 -1.99 -17.25 -3.28
N MET A 172 -0.90 -16.66 -3.81
CA MET A 172 -0.22 -17.18 -5.00
C MET A 172 0.43 -18.54 -4.73
N MET A 173 1.06 -18.72 -3.56
CA MET A 173 1.65 -20.00 -3.16
C MET A 173 0.59 -21.10 -3.00
N LEU A 174 -0.55 -20.78 -2.37
CA LEU A 174 -1.68 -21.71 -2.24
C LEU A 174 -2.26 -22.09 -3.60
N GLY A 175 -2.36 -21.15 -4.53
CA GLY A 175 -2.82 -21.41 -5.89
C GLY A 175 -1.93 -22.38 -6.65
N GLN A 176 -0.62 -22.38 -6.41
CA GLN A 176 0.34 -23.30 -7.05
C GLN A 176 0.19 -24.76 -6.59
N MET A 177 -0.49 -25.02 -5.47
CA MET A 177 -0.76 -26.38 -5.00
C MET A 177 -1.77 -27.14 -5.89
N HIS A 178 -2.47 -26.44 -6.78
CA HIS A 178 -3.42 -27.03 -7.70
C HIS A 178 -2.75 -27.44 -9.03
N ARG A 179 -3.23 -28.55 -9.63
CA ARG A 179 -2.69 -29.06 -10.89
C ARG A 179 -3.14 -28.26 -12.13
N SER A 180 -4.34 -27.69 -12.09
CA SER A 180 -4.92 -26.92 -13.20
C SER A 180 -5.30 -25.52 -12.72
N ASN A 181 -5.33 -24.54 -13.64
CA ASN A 181 -5.80 -23.17 -13.41
C ASN A 181 -5.18 -22.47 -12.18
N LYS A 182 -3.87 -22.67 -11.97
CA LYS A 182 -3.10 -22.15 -10.83
C LYS A 182 -3.37 -20.66 -10.54
N GLY A 183 -3.46 -19.83 -11.60
CA GLY A 183 -3.75 -18.41 -11.46
C GLY A 183 -5.15 -18.12 -10.92
N LEU A 184 -6.17 -18.85 -11.40
CA LEU A 184 -7.54 -18.69 -10.92
C LEU A 184 -7.65 -19.05 -9.44
N PHE A 185 -7.04 -20.17 -9.02
CA PHE A 185 -7.03 -20.55 -7.61
C PHE A 185 -6.29 -19.55 -6.73
N SER A 186 -5.22 -18.93 -7.22
CA SER A 186 -4.55 -17.83 -6.48
C SER A 186 -5.49 -16.66 -6.19
N VAL A 187 -6.31 -16.27 -7.17
CA VAL A 187 -7.32 -15.23 -7.00
C VAL A 187 -8.41 -15.66 -6.02
N VAL A 188 -8.90 -16.89 -6.13
CA VAL A 188 -9.91 -17.43 -5.19
C VAL A 188 -9.38 -17.44 -3.77
N TYR A 189 -8.15 -17.93 -3.54
CA TYR A 189 -7.54 -17.92 -2.20
C TYR A 189 -7.35 -16.50 -1.66
N TYR A 190 -6.98 -15.53 -2.50
CA TYR A 190 -6.91 -14.13 -2.09
C TYR A 190 -8.25 -13.62 -1.55
N PHE A 191 -9.34 -13.86 -2.28
CA PHE A 191 -10.67 -13.46 -1.83
C PHE A 191 -11.12 -14.21 -0.57
N LEU A 192 -10.84 -15.50 -0.45
CA LEU A 192 -11.17 -16.30 0.74
C LEU A 192 -10.43 -15.81 1.98
N ILE A 193 -9.12 -15.54 1.88
CA ILE A 193 -8.33 -15.02 2.99
C ILE A 193 -8.82 -13.63 3.37
N ASN A 194 -9.05 -12.75 2.37
CA ASN A 194 -9.57 -11.41 2.62
C ASN A 194 -10.94 -11.43 3.31
N PHE A 195 -11.86 -12.28 2.85
CA PHE A 195 -13.17 -12.46 3.47
C PHE A 195 -13.04 -12.99 4.91
N GLY A 196 -12.18 -13.98 5.13
CA GLY A 196 -11.89 -14.51 6.48
C GLY A 196 -11.36 -13.41 7.42
N MET A 197 -10.48 -12.54 6.93
CA MET A 197 -9.95 -11.40 7.70
C MET A 197 -11.04 -10.37 8.03
N GLN A 198 -11.96 -10.10 7.10
CA GLN A 198 -13.09 -9.20 7.33
C GLN A 198 -14.05 -9.76 8.39
N VAL A 199 -14.39 -11.06 8.31
CA VAL A 199 -15.24 -11.73 9.31
C VAL A 199 -14.57 -11.69 10.68
N LEU A 200 -13.28 -11.96 10.76
CA LEU A 200 -12.52 -11.92 12.00
C LEU A 200 -12.49 -10.50 12.60
N ALA A 201 -12.28 -9.48 11.76
CA ALA A 201 -12.33 -8.08 12.19
C ALA A 201 -13.71 -7.69 12.74
N LEU A 202 -14.79 -8.14 12.09
CA LEU A 202 -16.17 -7.93 12.58
C LEU A 202 -16.42 -8.62 13.94
N ILE A 203 -15.93 -9.86 14.12
CA ILE A 203 -16.07 -10.57 15.39
C ILE A 203 -15.31 -9.83 16.49
N LEU A 204 -14.08 -9.38 16.24
CA LEU A 204 -13.29 -8.61 17.20
C LEU A 204 -13.98 -7.30 17.57
N LEU A 205 -14.57 -6.62 16.59
CA LEU A 205 -15.34 -5.39 16.81
C LEU A 205 -16.58 -5.66 17.66
N MET A 206 -17.32 -6.73 17.39
CA MET A 206 -18.50 -7.12 18.21
C MET A 206 -18.09 -7.44 19.65
N ILE A 207 -16.99 -8.16 19.85
CA ILE A 207 -16.46 -8.46 21.20
C ILE A 207 -16.09 -7.16 21.91
N PHE A 208 -15.43 -6.24 21.20
CA PHE A 208 -15.05 -4.93 21.76
C PHE A 208 -16.28 -4.14 22.20
N VAL A 209 -17.29 -4.01 21.34
CA VAL A 209 -18.57 -3.31 21.68
C VAL A 209 -19.25 -3.97 22.87
N TYR A 210 -19.35 -5.30 22.87
CA TYR A 210 -19.91 -6.05 24.00
C TYR A 210 -19.17 -5.80 25.31
N CYS A 211 -17.83 -5.76 25.28
CA CYS A 211 -17.04 -5.46 26.47
C CYS A 211 -17.28 -4.03 26.97
N VAL A 212 -17.34 -3.05 26.06
CA VAL A 212 -17.62 -1.65 26.44
C VAL A 212 -18.98 -1.52 27.12
N ASP A 213 -20.00 -2.16 26.57
CA ASP A 213 -21.37 -2.14 27.14
C ASP A 213 -21.46 -2.90 28.47
N HIS A 214 -20.91 -4.13 28.53
CA HIS A 214 -20.99 -4.99 29.70
C HIS A 214 -20.27 -4.40 30.93
N PHE A 215 -19.15 -3.75 30.73
CA PHE A 215 -18.39 -3.11 31.81
C PHE A 215 -18.87 -1.69 32.14
N ASN A 216 -20.02 -1.24 31.63
CA ASN A 216 -20.57 0.12 31.81
C ASN A 216 -19.52 1.22 31.55
N MET A 217 -18.63 0.97 30.58
CA MET A 217 -17.59 1.92 30.23
C MET A 217 -18.11 3.10 29.39
N ASP A 218 -19.39 3.12 29.02
CA ASP A 218 -20.01 4.12 28.14
C ASP A 218 -19.78 5.56 28.60
N GLN A 219 -20.00 5.82 29.88
CA GLN A 219 -19.80 7.17 30.43
C GLN A 219 -18.31 7.55 30.51
N GLY A 220 -17.47 6.60 30.91
CA GLY A 220 -16.03 6.79 30.93
C GLY A 220 -15.45 6.91 29.50
N PHE A 221 -15.91 6.08 28.59
CA PHE A 221 -15.43 6.03 27.21
C PHE A 221 -15.81 7.31 26.42
N THR A 222 -17.05 7.82 26.55
CA THR A 222 -17.46 9.07 25.94
C THR A 222 -16.72 10.27 26.50
N LEU A 223 -16.47 10.32 27.82
CA LEU A 223 -15.67 11.38 28.44
C LEU A 223 -14.20 11.32 28.00
N TYR A 224 -13.63 10.12 27.87
CA TYR A 224 -12.26 9.95 27.34
C TYR A 224 -12.17 10.34 25.86
N PHE A 225 -13.16 9.98 25.03
CA PHE A 225 -13.18 10.33 23.61
C PHE A 225 -13.24 11.85 23.40
N THR A 226 -14.02 12.56 24.21
CA THR A 226 -14.17 14.01 24.09
C THR A 226 -13.03 14.80 24.75
N SER A 227 -12.37 14.23 25.79
CA SER A 227 -11.32 14.92 26.53
C SER A 227 -9.90 14.61 26.02
N TYR A 228 -9.72 13.45 25.37
CA TYR A 228 -8.41 12.94 24.94
C TYR A 228 -8.45 12.34 23.53
N GLU A 229 -8.98 13.07 22.56
CA GLU A 229 -9.15 12.61 21.16
C GLU A 229 -7.84 12.07 20.56
N TRP A 230 -6.71 12.73 20.83
CA TRP A 230 -5.40 12.34 20.35
C TRP A 230 -4.91 11.00 20.94
N LEU A 231 -5.24 10.69 22.21
CA LEU A 231 -4.83 9.45 22.87
C LEU A 231 -5.62 8.28 22.27
N VAL A 232 -6.89 8.46 22.02
CA VAL A 232 -7.74 7.47 21.36
C VAL A 232 -7.23 7.17 19.95
N ALA A 233 -6.90 8.21 19.18
CA ALA A 233 -6.32 8.05 17.85
C ALA A 233 -5.00 7.28 17.91
N MET A 234 -4.11 7.59 18.86
CA MET A 234 -2.84 6.86 19.05
C MET A 234 -3.07 5.38 19.37
N VAL A 235 -3.99 5.08 20.28
CA VAL A 235 -4.32 3.68 20.66
C VAL A 235 -4.90 2.94 19.47
N MET A 236 -5.83 3.54 18.73
CA MET A 236 -6.43 2.91 17.55
C MET A 236 -5.39 2.64 16.44
N PHE A 237 -4.59 3.64 16.06
CA PHE A 237 -3.57 3.44 15.03
C PHE A 237 -2.49 2.47 15.48
N GLY A 238 -2.09 2.52 16.77
CA GLY A 238 -1.16 1.56 17.35
C GLY A 238 -1.69 0.12 17.31
N ALA A 239 -2.93 -0.10 17.74
CA ALA A 239 -3.58 -1.41 17.72
C ALA A 239 -3.70 -1.97 16.30
N LEU A 240 -4.12 -1.14 15.32
CA LEU A 240 -4.20 -1.52 13.92
C LEU A 240 -2.82 -1.83 13.32
N THR A 241 -1.79 -1.09 13.73
CA THR A 241 -0.40 -1.37 13.31
C THR A 241 0.04 -2.75 13.79
N VAL A 242 -0.16 -3.05 15.08
CA VAL A 242 0.18 -4.37 15.65
C VAL A 242 -0.62 -5.48 14.97
N TYR A 243 -1.93 -5.29 14.78
CA TYR A 243 -2.79 -6.24 14.07
C TYR A 243 -2.24 -6.58 12.67
N ASN A 244 -1.92 -5.56 11.87
CA ASN A 244 -1.39 -5.74 10.52
C ASN A 244 -0.02 -6.44 10.51
N LEU A 245 0.88 -6.10 11.45
CA LEU A 245 2.19 -6.72 11.56
C LEU A 245 2.09 -8.21 11.97
N VAL A 246 1.22 -8.53 12.92
CA VAL A 246 1.00 -9.92 13.37
C VAL A 246 0.47 -10.78 12.23
N TRP A 247 -0.58 -10.33 11.53
CA TRP A 247 -1.12 -11.08 10.39
C TRP A 247 -0.16 -11.15 9.21
N GLY A 248 0.55 -10.07 8.91
CA GLY A 248 1.61 -10.07 7.91
C GLY A 248 2.70 -11.10 8.22
N GLY A 249 3.14 -11.18 9.49
CA GLY A 249 4.10 -12.19 9.95
C GLY A 249 3.58 -13.63 9.85
N ILE A 250 2.30 -13.85 10.19
CA ILE A 250 1.64 -15.18 10.03
C ILE A 250 1.60 -15.57 8.55
N PHE A 251 1.16 -14.68 7.66
CA PHE A 251 1.10 -14.95 6.22
C PHE A 251 2.48 -15.22 5.62
N HIS A 252 3.49 -14.45 6.02
CA HIS A 252 4.88 -14.71 5.67
C HIS A 252 5.33 -16.11 6.11
N GLY A 253 5.11 -16.45 7.38
CA GLY A 253 5.52 -17.75 7.94
C GLY A 253 4.87 -18.93 7.22
N ILE A 254 3.55 -18.86 6.96
CA ILE A 254 2.83 -19.87 6.21
C ILE A 254 3.33 -19.97 4.77
N GLY A 255 3.58 -18.83 4.09
CA GLY A 255 4.12 -18.78 2.73
C GLY A 255 5.48 -19.47 2.62
N VAL A 256 6.40 -19.17 3.53
CA VAL A 256 7.72 -19.80 3.61
C VAL A 256 7.58 -21.30 3.91
N TRP A 257 6.69 -21.71 4.81
CA TRP A 257 6.46 -23.12 5.14
C TRP A 257 5.95 -23.90 3.93
N ILE A 258 4.96 -23.36 3.19
CA ILE A 258 4.45 -23.98 1.95
C ILE A 258 5.57 -24.10 0.92
N SER A 259 6.37 -23.06 0.75
CA SER A 259 7.51 -23.05 -0.17
C SER A 259 8.51 -24.16 0.16
N ASN A 260 8.76 -24.44 1.45
CA ASN A 260 9.73 -25.45 1.88
C ASN A 260 9.24 -26.89 1.72
N HIS A 261 7.92 -27.15 1.89
CA HIS A 261 7.41 -28.51 2.07
C HIS A 261 6.50 -29.02 0.95
N LYS A 262 5.87 -28.11 0.17
CA LYS A 262 4.80 -28.47 -0.75
C LYS A 262 4.98 -27.98 -2.19
N LEU A 263 5.97 -27.16 -2.48
CA LEU A 263 6.23 -26.71 -3.84
C LEU A 263 7.10 -27.75 -4.57
N ASN A 264 6.45 -28.62 -5.32
CA ASN A 264 7.09 -29.34 -6.42
C ASN A 264 7.04 -28.43 -7.65
N LEU A 265 8.20 -27.96 -8.08
CA LEU A 265 8.38 -27.14 -9.28
C LEU A 265 8.65 -28.04 -10.52
N GLU A 266 8.15 -29.28 -10.50
CA GLU A 266 8.13 -30.17 -11.67
C GLU A 266 7.01 -29.82 -12.64
#